data_63d79d732b801a893585b2e30a692ece
#
_entry.id   63d79d732b801a893585b2e30a692ece
#
_cell.length_a   1.000
_cell.length_b   1.000
_cell.length_c   1.000
_cell.angle_alpha   90.00
_cell.angle_beta   90.00
_cell.angle_gamma   90.00
#
_symmetry.space_group_name_H-M   'P 1'
#
loop_
_entity.id
_entity.type
_entity.pdbx_description
1 polymer ?
#
loop_
_entity_poly.entity_id
_entity_poly.type
_entity_poly.pdbx_seq_one_letter_code
_entity_poly.pdbx_strand_id
1 'polypeptide(L)'
;MKTKILFVFIALFPLLALGQEATPAKETPYIEVVGTGEMEIVPDQIYISFTLKERFEGKTKILLEDQEKEMKKRMIKLGIDLNDLQLADANSDFIKIKRKKNDVIASKDYLLKVSTTGILANVFEALDEMNAFNADIERVDHSEIKKFQKEVKMLAVKDAKEKAGYLLSAIGETVGKPLFIQERESFDGLQPFRKSAAMPMMALDRADKEETLPELSFQKIKLKYTVFARFAIK
;
A
#
# COMPACT_ATOMS: atom_id res chain seq x y z
N MET A 1 92.88 34.68 0.30
CA MET A 1 91.46 34.44 -0.02
C MET A 1 91.01 33.36 0.98
N LYS A 2 90.12 33.76 1.90
CA LYS A 2 89.72 32.90 3.04
C LYS A 2 88.28 32.41 2.78
N THR A 3 88.23 31.10 2.47
CA THR A 3 86.94 30.46 2.23
C THR A 3 86.31 30.04 3.60
N LYS A 4 85.16 30.63 3.95
CA LYS A 4 84.44 30.25 5.17
C LYS A 4 83.47 29.15 4.82
N ILE A 5 83.68 27.94 5.40
CA ILE A 5 82.80 26.79 5.34
C ILE A 5 81.69 27.00 6.44
N LEU A 6 80.46 27.13 5.99
CA LEU A 6 79.27 27.24 6.89
C LEU A 6 78.74 25.84 7.16
N PHE A 7 78.91 25.34 8.38
CA PHE A 7 78.33 24.08 8.86
C PHE A 7 76.85 24.31 9.18
N VAL A 8 75.97 23.72 8.36
CA VAL A 8 74.53 23.66 8.68
C VAL A 8 74.24 22.45 9.54
N PHE A 9 73.92 22.68 10.81
CA PHE A 9 73.55 21.63 11.77
C PHE A 9 72.08 21.30 11.57
N ILE A 10 71.75 20.22 10.87
CA ILE A 10 70.41 19.68 10.74
C ILE A 10 70.07 18.94 12.03
N ALA A 11 69.28 19.58 12.92
CA ALA A 11 68.72 18.95 14.12
C ALA A 11 67.62 17.94 13.69
N LEU A 12 67.98 16.68 13.76
CA LEU A 12 67.06 15.58 13.56
C LEU A 12 66.14 15.49 14.79
N PHE A 13 64.94 16.03 14.68
CA PHE A 13 63.91 15.96 15.72
C PHE A 13 63.17 14.59 15.57
N PRO A 14 63.30 13.67 16.53
CA PRO A 14 62.48 12.44 16.45
C PRO A 14 61.05 12.77 16.73
N LEU A 15 60.18 12.70 15.71
CA LEU A 15 58.72 12.70 15.84
C LEU A 15 58.34 11.46 16.63
N LEU A 16 58.18 11.59 17.92
CA LEU A 16 57.49 10.63 18.77
C LEU A 16 56.01 10.62 18.33
N ALA A 17 55.68 9.78 17.37
CA ALA A 17 54.31 9.40 17.07
C ALA A 17 53.75 8.67 18.30
N LEU A 18 53.09 9.39 19.21
CA LEU A 18 52.24 8.81 20.23
C LEU A 18 51.08 8.13 19.49
N GLY A 19 51.28 6.87 19.16
CA GLY A 19 50.18 5.99 18.74
C GLY A 19 49.19 5.96 19.90
N GLN A 20 48.08 6.67 19.76
CA GLN A 20 46.90 6.44 20.59
C GLN A 20 46.39 5.04 20.26
N GLU A 21 46.82 4.07 21.07
CA GLU A 21 46.11 2.79 21.15
C GLU A 21 44.69 3.13 21.57
N ALA A 22 43.78 3.16 20.59
CA ALA A 22 42.35 3.19 20.84
C ALA A 22 42.04 1.92 21.61
N THR A 23 41.90 2.03 22.93
CA THR A 23 41.41 0.93 23.77
C THR A 23 40.11 0.42 23.14
N PRO A 24 40.02 -0.84 22.69
CA PRO A 24 38.77 -1.33 22.10
C PRO A 24 37.67 -1.13 23.12
N ALA A 25 36.68 -0.30 22.78
CA ALA A 25 35.53 -0.12 23.62
C ALA A 25 34.97 -1.51 23.91
N LYS A 26 34.84 -1.87 25.18
CA LYS A 26 34.29 -3.17 25.58
C LYS A 26 32.90 -3.28 25.01
N GLU A 27 32.75 -3.94 23.89
CA GLU A 27 31.44 -4.13 23.26
C GLU A 27 30.54 -4.87 24.22
N THR A 28 29.38 -4.26 24.53
CA THR A 28 28.37 -4.92 25.36
C THR A 28 27.86 -6.15 24.60
N PRO A 29 27.93 -7.37 25.19
CA PRO A 29 27.37 -8.55 24.54
C PRO A 29 25.90 -8.32 24.21
N TYR A 30 25.50 -8.70 23.01
CA TYR A 30 24.13 -8.49 22.54
C TYR A 30 23.61 -9.65 21.71
N ILE A 31 22.28 -9.73 21.62
CA ILE A 31 21.57 -10.60 20.70
C ILE A 31 20.89 -9.73 19.62
N GLU A 32 20.94 -10.18 18.39
CA GLU A 32 20.22 -9.60 17.27
C GLU A 32 19.04 -10.47 16.89
N VAL A 33 17.88 -9.85 16.75
CA VAL A 33 16.64 -10.54 16.37
C VAL A 33 15.84 -9.72 15.39
N VAL A 34 15.03 -10.42 14.61
CA VAL A 34 14.03 -9.81 13.72
C VAL A 34 12.64 -10.13 14.28
N GLY A 35 11.89 -9.10 14.59
CA GLY A 35 10.50 -9.20 14.99
C GLY A 35 9.56 -8.91 13.81
N THR A 36 8.44 -9.61 13.76
CA THR A 36 7.40 -9.44 12.74
C THR A 36 6.04 -9.24 13.41
N GLY A 37 5.31 -8.22 12.96
CA GLY A 37 3.91 -8.01 13.29
C GLY A 37 3.06 -8.21 12.03
N GLU A 38 1.95 -8.90 12.17
CA GLU A 38 0.98 -9.10 11.10
C GLU A 38 -0.43 -8.86 11.61
N MET A 39 -1.29 -8.30 10.77
CA MET A 39 -2.71 -8.06 11.05
C MET A 39 -3.50 -8.10 9.76
N GLU A 40 -4.69 -8.67 9.81
CA GLU A 40 -5.67 -8.63 8.73
C GLU A 40 -6.84 -7.75 9.13
N ILE A 41 -7.19 -6.77 8.30
CA ILE A 41 -8.29 -5.84 8.53
C ILE A 41 -9.30 -5.93 7.38
N VAL A 42 -10.58 -5.79 7.71
CA VAL A 42 -11.65 -5.72 6.70
C VAL A 42 -11.70 -4.29 6.18
N PRO A 43 -11.60 -4.07 4.85
CA PRO A 43 -11.70 -2.71 4.30
C PRO A 43 -13.08 -2.10 4.55
N ASP A 44 -13.12 -0.80 4.84
CA ASP A 44 -14.34 0.01 4.97
C ASP A 44 -14.43 1.11 3.90
N GLN A 45 -13.46 1.18 3.00
CA GLN A 45 -13.41 2.11 1.88
C GLN A 45 -13.06 1.36 0.60
N ILE A 46 -13.93 1.47 -0.39
CA ILE A 46 -13.77 0.81 -1.69
C ILE A 46 -13.81 1.90 -2.74
N TYR A 47 -12.80 1.95 -3.59
CA TYR A 47 -12.69 2.92 -4.65
C TYR A 47 -12.98 2.25 -5.99
N ILE A 48 -13.99 2.76 -6.69
CA ILE A 48 -14.44 2.27 -8.00
C ILE A 48 -14.04 3.30 -9.04
N SER A 49 -13.25 2.91 -10.01
CA SER A 49 -12.97 3.71 -11.20
C SER A 49 -13.93 3.34 -12.32
N PHE A 50 -14.38 4.34 -13.07
CA PHE A 50 -15.19 4.14 -14.27
C PHE A 50 -15.11 5.33 -15.20
N THR A 51 -15.42 5.11 -16.48
CA THR A 51 -15.38 6.13 -17.53
C THR A 51 -16.77 6.39 -18.09
N LEU A 52 -17.19 7.65 -18.13
CA LEU A 52 -18.31 8.10 -18.96
C LEU A 52 -17.77 8.61 -20.28
N LYS A 53 -18.37 8.17 -21.39
CA LYS A 53 -17.95 8.53 -22.72
C LYS A 53 -19.15 8.84 -23.60
N GLU A 54 -19.08 9.92 -24.36
CA GLU A 54 -20.07 10.23 -25.38
C GLU A 54 -20.19 9.08 -26.38
N ARG A 55 -21.38 8.77 -26.79
CA ARG A 55 -21.65 7.68 -27.74
C ARG A 55 -22.83 8.02 -28.63
N PHE A 56 -22.99 7.27 -29.70
CA PHE A 56 -24.13 7.38 -30.58
C PHE A 56 -25.06 6.18 -30.37
N GLU A 57 -26.32 6.47 -30.12
CA GLU A 57 -27.42 5.50 -30.17
C GLU A 57 -28.26 5.75 -31.43
N GLY A 58 -27.99 4.97 -32.47
CA GLY A 58 -28.56 5.22 -33.79
C GLY A 58 -28.06 6.53 -34.41
N LYS A 59 -28.95 7.53 -34.50
CA LYS A 59 -28.60 8.87 -34.99
C LYS A 59 -28.44 9.93 -33.90
N THR A 60 -28.79 9.59 -32.68
CA THR A 60 -28.75 10.51 -31.53
C THR A 60 -27.39 10.39 -30.81
N LYS A 61 -26.75 11.53 -30.57
CA LYS A 61 -25.54 11.61 -29.75
C LYS A 61 -25.96 11.72 -28.28
N ILE A 62 -25.52 10.79 -27.45
CA ILE A 62 -25.67 10.85 -26.00
C ILE A 62 -24.51 11.67 -25.45
N LEU A 63 -24.83 12.84 -24.94
CA LEU A 63 -23.84 13.79 -24.45
C LEU A 63 -23.31 13.38 -23.08
N LEU A 64 -22.07 13.75 -22.81
CA LEU A 64 -21.42 13.50 -21.53
C LEU A 64 -22.16 14.19 -20.36
N GLU A 65 -22.62 15.42 -20.57
CA GLU A 65 -23.39 16.18 -19.57
C GLU A 65 -24.67 15.49 -19.12
N ASP A 66 -25.40 14.86 -20.05
CA ASP A 66 -26.63 14.14 -19.73
C ASP A 66 -26.33 12.86 -18.95
N GLN A 67 -25.26 12.16 -19.31
CA GLN A 67 -24.79 10.99 -18.58
C GLN A 67 -24.35 11.37 -17.15
N GLU A 68 -23.64 12.49 -16.98
CA GLU A 68 -23.25 13.00 -15.65
C GLU A 68 -24.44 13.34 -14.76
N LYS A 69 -25.46 13.98 -15.32
CA LYS A 69 -26.70 14.28 -14.58
C LYS A 69 -27.40 13.01 -14.12
N GLU A 70 -27.53 12.04 -15.00
CA GLU A 70 -28.16 10.75 -14.68
C GLU A 70 -27.32 9.97 -13.65
N MET A 71 -26.00 9.92 -13.80
CA MET A 71 -25.10 9.31 -12.83
C MET A 71 -25.29 9.93 -11.43
N LYS A 72 -25.18 11.25 -11.31
CA LYS A 72 -25.36 11.93 -10.02
C LYS A 72 -26.70 11.63 -9.38
N LYS A 73 -27.77 11.63 -10.18
CA LYS A 73 -29.11 11.30 -9.70
C LYS A 73 -29.19 9.86 -9.16
N ARG A 74 -28.59 8.90 -9.85
CA ARG A 74 -28.53 7.49 -9.41
C ARG A 74 -27.70 7.32 -8.14
N MET A 75 -26.54 7.97 -8.06
CA MET A 75 -25.70 7.91 -6.86
C MET A 75 -26.43 8.48 -5.63
N ILE A 76 -27.12 9.60 -5.77
CA ILE A 76 -27.97 10.16 -4.70
C ILE A 76 -29.08 9.17 -4.29
N LYS A 77 -29.75 8.52 -5.26
CA LYS A 77 -30.79 7.52 -5.00
C LYS A 77 -30.24 6.31 -4.21
N LEU A 78 -28.99 5.94 -4.43
CA LEU A 78 -28.30 4.89 -3.70
C LEU A 78 -27.79 5.35 -2.33
N GLY A 79 -28.01 6.61 -1.95
CA GLY A 79 -27.56 7.17 -0.67
C GLY A 79 -26.07 7.53 -0.63
N ILE A 80 -25.45 7.67 -1.80
CA ILE A 80 -24.04 8.03 -1.92
C ILE A 80 -23.88 9.55 -1.87
N ASP A 81 -22.96 10.04 -1.03
CA ASP A 81 -22.58 11.45 -1.00
C ASP A 81 -21.76 11.79 -2.27
N LEU A 82 -22.18 12.83 -2.99
CA LEU A 82 -21.44 13.30 -4.17
C LEU A 82 -20.04 13.84 -3.84
N ASN A 83 -19.72 14.13 -2.58
CA ASN A 83 -18.36 14.45 -2.15
C ASN A 83 -17.41 13.25 -2.25
N ASP A 84 -17.95 12.02 -2.27
CA ASP A 84 -17.20 10.78 -2.47
C ASP A 84 -16.97 10.45 -3.96
N LEU A 85 -17.54 11.25 -4.88
CA LEU A 85 -17.34 11.16 -6.31
C LEU A 85 -16.32 12.20 -6.78
N GLN A 86 -15.22 11.76 -7.33
CA GLN A 86 -14.13 12.60 -7.82
C GLN A 86 -13.95 12.44 -9.32
N LEU A 87 -13.62 13.53 -10.01
CA LEU A 87 -13.15 13.50 -11.39
C LEU A 87 -11.67 13.11 -11.37
N ALA A 88 -11.32 11.98 -12.00
CA ALA A 88 -9.95 11.51 -12.09
C ALA A 88 -9.21 12.08 -13.30
N ASP A 89 -9.87 12.08 -14.47
CA ASP A 89 -9.33 12.67 -15.71
C ASP A 89 -10.45 13.09 -16.68
N ALA A 90 -10.11 13.93 -17.66
CA ALA A 90 -11.02 14.36 -18.70
C ALA A 90 -10.29 14.45 -20.07
N ASN A 91 -10.76 13.65 -21.02
CA ASN A 91 -10.16 13.53 -22.35
C ASN A 91 -11.17 13.77 -23.47
N SER A 92 -10.69 14.10 -24.66
CA SER A 92 -11.49 14.17 -25.86
C SER A 92 -10.76 13.57 -27.06
N ASP A 93 -11.39 12.62 -27.75
CA ASP A 93 -10.86 11.93 -28.90
C ASP A 93 -11.64 12.28 -30.17
N PHE A 94 -10.94 12.36 -31.31
CA PHE A 94 -11.57 12.50 -32.63
C PHE A 94 -11.91 11.13 -33.19
N ILE A 95 -13.17 10.86 -33.45
CA ILE A 95 -13.61 9.66 -34.15
C ILE A 95 -14.09 9.99 -35.56
N LYS A 96 -13.80 9.10 -36.51
CA LYS A 96 -14.22 9.22 -37.90
C LYS A 96 -15.55 8.49 -38.10
N ILE A 97 -16.64 9.25 -38.21
CA ILE A 97 -17.96 8.69 -38.46
C ILE A 97 -18.22 8.67 -39.97
N LYS A 98 -18.28 7.45 -40.54
CA LYS A 98 -18.65 7.16 -41.95
C LYS A 98 -18.40 8.30 -42.97
N ARG A 99 -17.27 8.21 -43.59
CA ARG A 99 -16.85 8.88 -44.86
C ARG A 99 -16.86 10.40 -44.96
N LYS A 100 -17.53 11.18 -44.12
CA LYS A 100 -17.60 12.65 -44.34
C LYS A 100 -17.60 13.54 -43.08
N LYS A 101 -17.59 13.03 -41.87
CA LYS A 101 -17.62 13.86 -40.66
C LYS A 101 -16.70 13.30 -39.58
N ASN A 102 -15.74 14.11 -39.15
CA ASN A 102 -15.07 13.87 -37.87
C ASN A 102 -15.95 14.44 -36.80
N ASP A 103 -16.21 13.67 -35.75
CA ASP A 103 -16.86 14.15 -34.54
C ASP A 103 -15.93 14.01 -33.35
N VAL A 104 -16.08 14.88 -32.37
CA VAL A 104 -15.32 14.83 -31.12
C VAL A 104 -16.13 14.03 -30.14
N ILE A 105 -15.51 13.02 -29.52
CA ILE A 105 -16.07 12.22 -28.45
C ILE A 105 -15.35 12.61 -27.17
N ALA A 106 -16.08 13.22 -26.24
CA ALA A 106 -15.57 13.52 -24.92
C ALA A 106 -15.71 12.30 -23.99
N SER A 107 -14.74 12.14 -23.11
CA SER A 107 -14.77 11.14 -22.02
C SER A 107 -14.24 11.75 -20.74
N LYS A 108 -14.74 11.24 -19.62
CA LYS A 108 -14.27 11.58 -18.27
C LYS A 108 -14.16 10.34 -17.43
N ASP A 109 -13.08 10.25 -16.68
CA ASP A 109 -12.83 9.19 -15.73
C ASP A 109 -13.18 9.64 -14.32
N TYR A 110 -13.87 8.80 -13.59
CA TYR A 110 -14.37 9.07 -12.25
C TYR A 110 -13.83 8.05 -11.27
N LEU A 111 -13.65 8.51 -10.05
CA LEU A 111 -13.33 7.69 -8.89
C LEU A 111 -14.43 7.88 -7.85
N LEU A 112 -15.13 6.80 -7.50
CA LEU A 112 -16.19 6.78 -6.52
C LEU A 112 -15.77 5.99 -5.30
N LYS A 113 -15.89 6.57 -4.12
CA LYS A 113 -15.67 5.90 -2.85
C LYS A 113 -17.00 5.37 -2.30
N VAL A 114 -17.04 4.10 -1.93
CA VAL A 114 -18.19 3.46 -1.26
C VAL A 114 -17.74 2.71 0.00
N SER A 115 -18.67 2.52 0.96
CA SER A 115 -18.30 2.02 2.29
C SER A 115 -18.69 0.57 2.53
N THR A 116 -19.60 -0.02 1.72
CA THR A 116 -20.13 -1.36 1.96
C THR A 116 -20.25 -2.19 0.67
N THR A 117 -20.18 -3.52 0.82
CA THR A 117 -20.37 -4.47 -0.28
C THR A 117 -21.77 -4.41 -0.90
N GLY A 118 -22.80 -4.16 -0.09
CA GLY A 118 -24.18 -4.04 -0.58
C GLY A 118 -24.37 -2.84 -1.51
N ILE A 119 -23.80 -1.69 -1.16
CA ILE A 119 -23.83 -0.49 -2.01
C ILE A 119 -23.02 -0.74 -3.29
N LEU A 120 -21.90 -1.47 -3.21
CA LEU A 120 -21.04 -1.79 -4.34
C LEU A 120 -21.81 -2.48 -5.48
N ALA A 121 -22.58 -3.52 -5.16
CA ALA A 121 -23.36 -4.27 -6.15
C ALA A 121 -24.36 -3.34 -6.88
N ASN A 122 -25.07 -2.52 -6.13
CA ASN A 122 -26.04 -1.55 -6.70
C ASN A 122 -25.36 -0.46 -7.56
N VAL A 123 -24.13 -0.07 -7.20
CA VAL A 123 -23.33 0.88 -8.00
C VAL A 123 -22.94 0.26 -9.32
N PHE A 124 -22.43 -0.99 -9.33
CA PHE A 124 -22.07 -1.67 -10.59
C PHE A 124 -23.30 -1.87 -11.48
N GLU A 125 -24.45 -2.25 -10.91
CA GLU A 125 -25.70 -2.35 -11.66
C GLU A 125 -26.10 -0.99 -12.28
N ALA A 126 -26.05 0.09 -11.50
CA ALA A 126 -26.36 1.44 -11.99
C ALA A 126 -25.40 1.90 -13.09
N LEU A 127 -24.10 1.57 -12.99
CA LEU A 127 -23.09 1.89 -14.00
C LEU A 127 -23.28 1.08 -15.29
N ASP A 128 -23.64 -0.21 -15.17
CA ASP A 128 -23.94 -1.09 -16.30
C ASP A 128 -25.18 -0.58 -17.07
N GLU A 129 -26.28 -0.28 -16.38
CA GLU A 129 -27.48 0.32 -16.99
C GLU A 129 -27.20 1.63 -17.74
N MET A 130 -26.21 2.39 -17.28
CA MET A 130 -25.78 3.64 -17.94
C MET A 130 -24.80 3.38 -19.08
N ASN A 131 -24.37 2.14 -19.31
CA ASN A 131 -23.30 1.77 -20.23
C ASN A 131 -22.00 2.55 -19.92
N ALA A 132 -21.62 2.67 -18.66
CA ALA A 132 -20.33 3.18 -18.26
C ALA A 132 -19.23 2.21 -18.68
N PHE A 133 -18.08 2.76 -19.07
CA PHE A 133 -16.93 1.96 -19.52
C PHE A 133 -15.96 1.73 -18.36
N ASN A 134 -15.24 0.60 -18.41
CA ASN A 134 -14.13 0.30 -17.52
C ASN A 134 -14.47 0.43 -16.02
N ALA A 135 -15.71 0.07 -15.63
CA ALA A 135 -16.07 0.05 -14.22
C ALA A 135 -15.32 -1.09 -13.52
N ASP A 136 -14.42 -0.75 -12.59
CA ASP A 136 -13.61 -1.74 -11.85
C ASP A 136 -13.31 -1.23 -10.42
N ILE A 137 -12.97 -2.15 -9.52
CA ILE A 137 -12.45 -1.77 -8.20
C ILE A 137 -10.97 -1.41 -8.39
N GLU A 138 -10.65 -0.13 -8.21
CA GLU A 138 -9.28 0.36 -8.32
C GLU A 138 -8.45 -0.01 -7.10
N ARG A 139 -8.99 0.21 -5.90
CA ARG A 139 -8.36 -0.12 -4.63
C ARG A 139 -9.36 -0.22 -3.50
N VAL A 140 -8.94 -0.86 -2.44
CA VAL A 140 -9.64 -0.87 -1.15
C VAL A 140 -8.75 -0.25 -0.09
N ASP A 141 -9.34 0.36 0.94
CA ASP A 141 -8.63 1.02 2.02
C ASP A 141 -9.41 0.89 3.34
N HIS A 142 -8.85 1.40 4.42
CA HIS A 142 -9.53 1.50 5.71
C HIS A 142 -9.36 2.89 6.31
N SER A 143 -10.43 3.47 6.82
CA SER A 143 -10.44 4.83 7.40
C SER A 143 -9.43 5.00 8.54
N GLU A 144 -9.22 3.96 9.36
CA GLU A 144 -8.25 3.94 10.45
C GLU A 144 -6.93 3.23 10.10
N ILE A 145 -6.55 3.15 8.81
CA ILE A 145 -5.36 2.42 8.38
C ILE A 145 -4.09 2.81 9.14
N LYS A 146 -3.92 4.10 9.45
CA LYS A 146 -2.76 4.61 10.21
C LYS A 146 -2.71 4.09 11.64
N LYS A 147 -3.87 3.88 12.28
CA LYS A 147 -3.97 3.29 13.61
C LYS A 147 -3.51 1.83 13.58
N PHE A 148 -4.03 1.04 12.65
CA PHE A 148 -3.64 -0.36 12.49
C PHE A 148 -2.17 -0.52 12.13
N GLN A 149 -1.63 0.33 11.26
CA GLN A 149 -0.18 0.36 10.97
C GLN A 149 0.65 0.55 12.24
N LYS A 150 0.24 1.48 13.12
CA LYS A 150 0.92 1.70 14.42
C LYS A 150 0.83 0.46 15.30
N GLU A 151 -0.34 -0.18 15.38
CA GLU A 151 -0.53 -1.39 16.18
C GLU A 151 0.35 -2.53 15.68
N VAL A 152 0.42 -2.75 14.36
CA VAL A 152 1.26 -3.80 13.77
C VAL A 152 2.75 -3.55 14.02
N LYS A 153 3.21 -2.29 13.96
CA LYS A 153 4.58 -1.92 14.33
C LYS A 153 4.88 -2.26 15.79
N MET A 154 3.93 -1.98 16.69
CA MET A 154 4.07 -2.33 18.11
C MET A 154 4.13 -3.85 18.31
N LEU A 155 3.35 -4.63 17.56
CA LEU A 155 3.42 -6.09 17.59
C LEU A 155 4.78 -6.59 17.15
N ALA A 156 5.37 -6.03 16.08
CA ALA A 156 6.70 -6.40 15.60
C ALA A 156 7.79 -6.18 16.66
N VAL A 157 7.74 -5.05 17.39
CA VAL A 157 8.71 -4.78 18.48
C VAL A 157 8.53 -5.75 19.65
N LYS A 158 7.29 -6.09 19.99
CA LYS A 158 7.00 -7.08 21.04
C LYS A 158 7.52 -8.45 20.67
N ASP A 159 7.27 -8.89 19.42
CA ASP A 159 7.76 -10.16 18.89
C ASP A 159 9.30 -10.23 18.91
N ALA A 160 9.99 -9.15 18.52
CA ALA A 160 11.45 -9.08 18.63
C ALA A 160 11.93 -9.29 20.08
N LYS A 161 11.29 -8.64 21.05
CA LYS A 161 11.67 -8.79 22.45
C LYS A 161 11.38 -10.20 22.99
N GLU A 162 10.26 -10.80 22.62
CA GLU A 162 9.91 -12.16 22.98
C GLU A 162 10.89 -13.17 22.40
N LYS A 163 11.27 -13.01 21.12
CA LYS A 163 12.32 -13.84 20.47
C LYS A 163 13.64 -13.77 21.20
N ALA A 164 14.10 -12.56 21.53
CA ALA A 164 15.33 -12.39 22.32
C ALA A 164 15.22 -13.09 23.68
N GLY A 165 14.05 -12.99 24.33
CA GLY A 165 13.82 -13.61 25.62
C GLY A 165 13.93 -15.13 25.62
N TYR A 166 13.20 -15.82 24.73
CA TYR A 166 13.23 -17.29 24.72
C TYR A 166 14.57 -17.85 24.17
N LEU A 167 15.22 -17.14 23.22
CA LEU A 167 16.52 -17.57 22.71
C LEU A 167 17.60 -17.48 23.79
N LEU A 168 17.63 -16.40 24.58
CA LEU A 168 18.59 -16.23 25.67
C LEU A 168 18.30 -17.18 26.83
N SER A 169 17.03 -17.41 27.16
CA SER A 169 16.67 -18.36 28.23
C SER A 169 17.12 -19.80 27.92
N ALA A 170 17.17 -20.20 26.64
CA ALA A 170 17.64 -21.52 26.24
C ALA A 170 19.14 -21.75 26.52
N ILE A 171 19.91 -20.69 26.69
CA ILE A 171 21.35 -20.73 27.03
C ILE A 171 21.64 -20.25 28.46
N GLY A 172 20.60 -20.04 29.28
CA GLY A 172 20.73 -19.59 30.65
C GLY A 172 20.92 -18.10 30.88
N GLU A 173 20.79 -17.29 29.82
CA GLU A 173 20.95 -15.83 29.82
C GLU A 173 19.60 -15.11 29.80
N THR A 174 19.60 -13.81 30.08
CA THR A 174 18.37 -12.99 30.10
C THR A 174 18.50 -11.78 29.17
N VAL A 175 17.32 -11.32 28.63
CA VAL A 175 17.26 -10.15 27.78
C VAL A 175 17.44 -8.86 28.59
N GLY A 176 18.41 -8.04 28.16
CA GLY A 176 18.67 -6.73 28.75
C GLY A 176 17.92 -5.59 28.05
N LYS A 177 18.44 -4.36 28.19
CA LYS A 177 17.88 -3.17 27.53
C LYS A 177 18.06 -3.22 26.03
N PRO A 178 17.17 -2.60 25.24
CA PRO A 178 17.39 -2.42 23.81
C PRO A 178 18.60 -1.50 23.58
N LEU A 179 19.47 -1.92 22.68
CA LEU A 179 20.65 -1.15 22.22
C LEU A 179 20.39 -0.47 20.91
N PHE A 180 19.56 -1.10 20.05
CA PHE A 180 19.27 -0.60 18.73
C PHE A 180 17.91 -1.16 18.28
N ILE A 181 17.10 -0.32 17.64
CA ILE A 181 15.84 -0.71 17.01
C ILE A 181 15.78 0.00 15.67
N GLN A 182 15.59 -0.75 14.61
CA GLN A 182 15.44 -0.23 13.27
C GLN A 182 14.20 -0.82 12.62
N GLU A 183 13.31 0.04 12.18
CA GLU A 183 12.20 -0.34 11.32
C GLU A 183 12.75 -0.70 9.93
N ARG A 184 12.47 -1.92 9.47
CA ARG A 184 12.69 -2.30 8.08
C ARG A 184 11.35 -2.22 7.39
N GLU A 185 11.18 -1.21 6.57
CA GLU A 185 10.00 -1.08 5.73
C GLU A 185 9.97 -2.26 4.75
N SER A 186 9.33 -3.34 5.15
CA SER A 186 8.74 -4.25 4.18
C SER A 186 7.33 -3.71 3.90
N PHE A 187 7.25 -2.76 3.00
CA PHE A 187 5.98 -2.22 2.55
C PHE A 187 5.32 -3.26 1.64
N ASP A 188 4.76 -4.29 2.25
CA ASP A 188 3.76 -5.15 1.61
C ASP A 188 2.39 -4.48 1.77
N GLY A 189 2.40 -3.13 1.67
CA GLY A 189 1.23 -2.30 1.74
C GLY A 189 0.45 -2.36 0.45
N LEU A 190 -0.87 -2.46 0.59
CA LEU A 190 -1.87 -2.26 -0.45
C LEU A 190 -1.43 -2.86 -1.80
N GLN A 191 -1.38 -4.17 -1.88
CA GLN A 191 -1.26 -4.80 -3.20
C GLN A 191 -2.49 -4.34 -4.00
N PRO A 192 -2.31 -3.72 -5.18
CA PRO A 192 -3.43 -3.43 -6.04
C PRO A 192 -4.20 -4.73 -6.24
N PHE A 193 -5.53 -4.65 -6.18
CA PHE A 193 -6.42 -5.80 -6.37
C PHE A 193 -5.98 -6.58 -7.62
N ARG A 194 -5.15 -7.60 -7.43
CA ARG A 194 -4.84 -8.50 -8.51
C ARG A 194 -6.08 -9.33 -8.72
N LYS A 195 -6.73 -9.18 -9.87
CA LYS A 195 -7.71 -10.15 -10.35
C LYS A 195 -7.08 -11.53 -10.17
N SER A 196 -7.46 -12.24 -9.11
CA SER A 196 -7.07 -13.65 -9.00
C SER A 196 -7.66 -14.32 -10.23
N ALA A 197 -6.80 -14.90 -11.06
CA ALA A 197 -7.21 -15.66 -12.22
C ALA A 197 -8.33 -16.60 -11.78
N ALA A 198 -9.43 -16.59 -12.53
CA ALA A 198 -10.64 -17.35 -12.28
C ALA A 198 -10.33 -18.69 -11.61
N MET A 199 -10.91 -18.92 -10.43
CA MET A 199 -10.93 -20.25 -9.86
C MET A 199 -11.54 -21.19 -10.91
N PRO A 200 -10.94 -22.35 -11.20
CA PRO A 200 -11.56 -23.32 -12.09
C PRO A 200 -12.91 -23.69 -11.49
N MET A 201 -13.95 -23.49 -12.26
CA MET A 201 -15.32 -23.86 -11.96
C MET A 201 -15.35 -25.40 -11.80
N MET A 202 -15.13 -25.89 -10.58
CA MET A 202 -15.38 -27.29 -10.26
C MET A 202 -16.88 -27.51 -10.40
N ALA A 203 -17.25 -28.41 -11.31
CA ALA A 203 -18.61 -28.87 -11.50
C ALA A 203 -19.16 -29.34 -10.15
N LEU A 204 -20.11 -28.60 -9.58
CA LEU A 204 -20.86 -29.02 -8.42
C LEU A 204 -21.90 -30.05 -8.89
N ASP A 205 -21.68 -31.25 -8.42
CA ASP A 205 -22.70 -32.31 -8.42
C ASP A 205 -23.84 -31.89 -7.47
N ARG A 206 -25.08 -32.01 -7.94
CA ARG A 206 -26.28 -31.56 -7.24
C ARG A 206 -26.52 -32.43 -6.00
N ALA A 207 -26.51 -31.78 -4.83
CA ALA A 207 -27.22 -32.30 -3.66
C ALA A 207 -27.95 -31.14 -2.99
N ASP A 208 -29.28 -31.25 -2.90
CA ASP A 208 -30.22 -30.36 -2.26
C ASP A 208 -29.81 -30.09 -0.80
N LYS A 209 -29.35 -28.88 -0.53
CA LYS A 209 -29.41 -28.19 0.77
C LYS A 209 -29.58 -26.72 0.50
N GLU A 210 -30.53 -26.11 1.19
CA GLU A 210 -30.69 -24.66 1.33
C GLU A 210 -29.38 -24.09 1.93
N GLU A 211 -28.37 -23.89 1.07
CA GLU A 211 -27.14 -23.19 1.46
C GLU A 211 -27.42 -21.69 1.31
N THR A 212 -27.48 -21.01 2.47
CA THR A 212 -27.30 -19.57 2.50
C THR A 212 -26.01 -19.26 1.75
N LEU A 213 -26.13 -18.64 0.57
CA LEU A 213 -24.97 -18.22 -0.22
C LEU A 213 -24.03 -17.41 0.67
N PRO A 214 -22.73 -17.74 0.73
CA PRO A 214 -21.81 -16.96 1.54
C PRO A 214 -21.83 -15.52 1.07
N GLU A 215 -21.98 -14.59 2.02
CA GLU A 215 -21.87 -13.16 1.72
C GLU A 215 -20.53 -12.90 1.02
N LEU A 216 -20.59 -12.24 -0.14
CA LEU A 216 -19.39 -11.80 -0.85
C LEU A 216 -18.62 -10.84 0.07
N SER A 217 -17.51 -11.30 0.62
CA SER A 217 -16.62 -10.49 1.43
C SER A 217 -15.38 -10.09 0.64
N PHE A 218 -14.91 -8.86 0.85
CA PHE A 218 -13.63 -8.45 0.27
C PHE A 218 -12.47 -9.19 0.88
N GLN A 219 -11.44 -9.38 0.07
CA GLN A 219 -10.14 -9.81 0.58
C GLN A 219 -9.68 -8.81 1.63
N LYS A 220 -9.33 -9.30 2.82
CA LYS A 220 -8.81 -8.48 3.90
C LYS A 220 -7.50 -7.81 3.50
N ILE A 221 -7.30 -6.59 3.95
CA ILE A 221 -6.02 -5.88 3.84
C ILE A 221 -5.06 -6.55 4.82
N LYS A 222 -3.95 -7.09 4.33
CA LYS A 222 -2.90 -7.68 5.16
C LYS A 222 -1.82 -6.63 5.43
N LEU A 223 -1.65 -6.28 6.70
CA LEU A 223 -0.56 -5.43 7.16
C LEU A 223 0.55 -6.31 7.73
N LYS A 224 1.78 -6.06 7.30
CA LYS A 224 2.98 -6.75 7.78
C LYS A 224 4.10 -5.76 7.97
N TYR A 225 4.73 -5.78 9.15
CA TYR A 225 5.91 -4.98 9.47
C TYR A 225 7.00 -5.83 10.07
N THR A 226 8.23 -5.47 9.77
CA THR A 226 9.42 -6.15 10.26
C THR A 226 10.34 -5.15 10.96
N VAL A 227 10.80 -5.51 12.15
CA VAL A 227 11.70 -4.71 12.97
C VAL A 227 12.97 -5.51 13.24
N PHE A 228 14.12 -4.88 13.00
CA PHE A 228 15.43 -5.38 13.45
C PHE A 228 15.75 -4.77 14.81
N ALA A 229 16.12 -5.60 15.79
CA ALA A 229 16.45 -5.13 17.14
C ALA A 229 17.69 -5.81 17.70
N ARG A 230 18.47 -5.05 18.48
CA ARG A 230 19.58 -5.53 19.30
C ARG A 230 19.25 -5.32 20.77
N PHE A 231 19.42 -6.37 21.57
CA PHE A 231 19.25 -6.31 23.02
C PHE A 231 20.54 -6.73 23.71
N ALA A 232 20.88 -6.03 24.79
CA ALA A 232 22.00 -6.46 25.64
C ALA A 232 21.69 -7.83 26.25
N ILE A 233 22.74 -8.64 26.45
CA ILE A 233 22.67 -9.89 27.20
C ILE A 233 22.96 -9.59 28.68
N LYS A 234 22.22 -10.21 29.61
CA LYS A 234 22.41 -10.12 31.05
C LYS A 234 22.53 -11.50 31.63
#